data_a185198207befef52cb59c06be4ecc58
#
_entry.id   a185198207befef52cb59c06be4ecc58
#
_cell.length_a   1.000
_cell.length_b   1.000
_cell.length_c   1.000
_cell.angle_alpha   90.00
_cell.angle_beta   90.00
_cell.angle_gamma   90.00
#
_symmetry.space_group_name_H-M   'P 1'
#
loop_
_entity.id
_entity.type
_entity.pdbx_description
1 polymer ?
#
loop_
_entity_poly.entity_id
_entity_poly.type
_entity_poly.pdbx_seq_one_letter_code
_entity_poly.pdbx_strand_id
1 'polypeptide(L)'
;MGDYDYIIGGFTRLWSKRAEQPDSAYKDMVASGVDFYNGLCVPTISRIFDNRYVMAGWMWMKAWGGPLVIHELVQLPDGRIGTKWMDELVPVTLNRKVAVEASSNQAQNIPCRSFLLTFDVNPTAADGRLSVCLLPSADKALQDACEWRLDNKRRRAQYSFVTARADCDEKTLREGGAPQSGRNYAIEQLPDTDRPFTVRMLVKASDKFDGTMVDTEIAGKRTMISYREKLFVDRLQFACDKMEITNLKVMPLAE
;
A
#
# COMPACT_ATOMS: atom_id res chain seq x y z
N MET A 1 -4.14 -17.54 15.31
CA MET A 1 -4.11 -16.09 15.55
C MET A 1 -5.52 -15.68 15.92
N GLY A 2 -5.70 -15.06 17.06
CA GLY A 2 -7.05 -14.83 17.58
C GLY A 2 -7.80 -16.16 17.78
N ASP A 3 -9.07 -16.20 17.38
CA ASP A 3 -9.96 -17.35 17.54
C ASP A 3 -9.91 -18.36 16.40
N TYR A 4 -9.02 -18.15 15.41
CA TYR A 4 -8.99 -18.95 14.21
C TYR A 4 -7.60 -19.49 13.88
N ASP A 5 -7.58 -20.64 13.24
CA ASP A 5 -6.40 -21.18 12.57
C ASP A 5 -6.37 -20.71 11.13
N TYR A 6 -5.17 -20.40 10.63
CA TYR A 6 -4.96 -19.91 9.27
C TYR A 6 -3.88 -20.72 8.56
N ILE A 7 -4.12 -20.98 7.29
CA ILE A 7 -3.08 -21.35 6.33
C ILE A 7 -2.81 -20.14 5.44
N ILE A 8 -1.56 -19.76 5.32
CA ILE A 8 -1.09 -18.69 4.45
C ILE A 8 -0.12 -19.29 3.46
N GLY A 9 -0.33 -19.03 2.19
CA GLY A 9 0.52 -19.53 1.12
C GLY A 9 0.69 -18.50 0.01
N GLY A 10 1.49 -18.85 -0.98
CA GLY A 10 1.80 -18.01 -2.11
C GLY A 10 3.27 -17.61 -2.15
N PHE A 11 3.70 -17.05 -3.27
CA PHE A 11 5.09 -16.64 -3.48
C PHE A 11 5.22 -15.11 -3.55
N THR A 12 4.53 -14.46 -4.46
CA THR A 12 4.47 -12.98 -4.58
C THR A 12 3.09 -12.44 -4.26
N ARG A 13 2.08 -13.27 -4.44
CA ARG A 13 0.70 -13.03 -4.04
C ARG A 13 0.38 -13.98 -2.90
N LEU A 14 -0.02 -13.44 -1.77
CA LEU A 14 -0.33 -14.23 -0.59
C LEU A 14 -1.83 -14.41 -0.44
N TRP A 15 -2.25 -15.66 -0.37
CA TRP A 15 -3.61 -16.05 -0.05
C TRP A 15 -3.68 -16.60 1.37
N SER A 16 -4.85 -16.54 1.96
CA SER A 16 -5.10 -17.16 3.26
C SER A 16 -6.39 -17.98 3.25
N LYS A 17 -6.38 -19.06 4.01
CA LYS A 17 -7.55 -19.84 4.34
C LYS A 17 -7.73 -19.86 5.85
N ARG A 18 -8.95 -19.94 6.31
CA ARG A 18 -9.31 -19.97 7.72
C ARG A 18 -10.06 -21.23 8.08
N ALA A 19 -9.74 -21.80 9.23
CA ALA A 19 -10.57 -22.79 9.89
C ALA A 19 -11.19 -22.20 11.16
N GLU A 20 -12.46 -22.46 11.40
CA GLU A 20 -13.16 -21.99 12.59
C GLU A 20 -12.86 -22.86 13.82
N GLN A 21 -12.41 -24.08 13.57
CA GLN A 21 -11.93 -25.03 14.60
C GLN A 21 -10.75 -25.81 14.02
N PRO A 22 -9.84 -26.35 14.86
CA PRO A 22 -8.62 -27.03 14.40
C PRO A 22 -8.83 -28.12 13.34
N ASP A 23 -9.90 -28.87 13.44
CA ASP A 23 -10.19 -29.99 12.53
C ASP A 23 -11.23 -29.64 11.44
N SER A 24 -11.63 -28.37 11.32
CA SER A 24 -12.60 -27.96 10.31
C SER A 24 -11.92 -27.68 8.97
N ALA A 25 -12.67 -27.78 7.88
CA ALA A 25 -12.17 -27.43 6.56
C ALA A 25 -11.81 -25.96 6.46
N TYR A 26 -10.65 -25.67 5.89
CA TYR A 26 -10.22 -24.30 5.62
C TYR A 26 -11.02 -23.69 4.46
N LYS A 27 -11.54 -22.50 4.68
CA LYS A 27 -12.31 -21.75 3.68
C LYS A 27 -11.47 -20.61 3.10
N ASP A 28 -11.62 -20.36 1.81
CA ASP A 28 -11.00 -19.21 1.17
C ASP A 28 -11.57 -17.91 1.76
N MET A 29 -10.68 -17.02 2.17
CA MET A 29 -11.06 -15.78 2.82
C MET A 29 -11.39 -14.65 1.84
N VAL A 30 -11.03 -14.82 0.57
CA VAL A 30 -11.26 -13.84 -0.48
C VAL A 30 -11.88 -14.51 -1.69
N ALA A 31 -13.13 -14.21 -1.96
CA ALA A 31 -13.90 -14.85 -3.04
C ALA A 31 -13.38 -14.58 -4.46
N SER A 32 -12.58 -13.54 -4.66
CA SER A 32 -12.07 -13.10 -5.96
C SER A 32 -10.67 -13.63 -6.32
N GLY A 33 -10.07 -14.46 -5.48
CA GLY A 33 -8.69 -14.91 -5.67
C GLY A 33 -7.65 -13.80 -5.54
N VAL A 34 -8.06 -12.62 -5.08
CA VAL A 34 -7.15 -11.52 -4.75
C VAL A 34 -6.65 -11.74 -3.33
N ASP A 35 -5.37 -11.84 -3.22
CA ASP A 35 -4.70 -12.15 -1.98
C ASP A 35 -4.76 -10.99 -0.97
N PHE A 36 -4.59 -11.31 0.29
CA PHE A 36 -4.49 -10.29 1.32
C PHE A 36 -3.17 -9.50 1.25
N TYR A 37 -2.21 -9.96 0.45
CA TYR A 37 -0.92 -9.29 0.25
C TYR A 37 -0.32 -9.55 -1.13
N ASN A 38 0.39 -8.57 -1.68
CA ASN A 38 1.09 -8.69 -2.96
C ASN A 38 2.40 -7.88 -2.94
N GLY A 39 3.39 -8.32 -3.71
CA GLY A 39 4.66 -7.61 -3.91
C GLY A 39 5.83 -8.07 -3.03
N LEU A 40 5.63 -9.05 -2.15
CA LEU A 40 6.71 -9.70 -1.41
C LEU A 40 7.16 -10.99 -2.06
N CYS A 41 8.46 -11.22 -2.05
CA CYS A 41 9.05 -12.51 -2.35
C CYS A 41 9.36 -13.30 -1.10
N VAL A 42 9.10 -14.61 -1.16
CA VAL A 42 9.45 -15.57 -0.11
C VAL A 42 9.04 -15.09 1.27
N PRO A 43 7.78 -14.78 1.49
CA PRO A 43 7.32 -14.31 2.79
C PRO A 43 7.47 -15.41 3.85
N THR A 44 7.99 -15.02 4.98
CA THR A 44 8.06 -15.85 6.18
C THR A 44 7.20 -15.23 7.26
N ILE A 45 6.43 -16.06 7.96
CA ILE A 45 5.58 -15.63 9.06
C ILE A 45 6.14 -16.20 10.35
N SER A 46 6.25 -15.35 11.36
CA SER A 46 6.71 -15.74 12.69
C SER A 46 5.85 -15.09 13.76
N ARG A 47 5.67 -15.82 14.85
CA ARG A 47 5.15 -15.26 16.09
C ARG A 47 6.29 -14.58 16.83
N ILE A 48 6.07 -13.37 17.28
CA ILE A 48 6.99 -12.62 18.14
C ILE A 48 6.38 -12.45 19.54
N PHE A 49 7.05 -11.68 20.42
CA PHE A 49 6.55 -11.40 21.77
C PHE A 49 5.14 -10.80 21.75
N ASP A 50 4.44 -10.87 22.86
CA ASP A 50 3.07 -10.35 23.06
C ASP A 50 2.02 -10.96 22.11
N ASN A 51 2.24 -12.20 21.66
CA ASN A 51 1.35 -12.92 20.73
C ASN A 51 1.10 -12.21 19.39
N ARG A 52 1.98 -11.30 19.01
CA ARG A 52 1.96 -10.66 17.68
C ARG A 52 2.54 -11.60 16.63
N TYR A 53 2.02 -11.51 15.44
CA TYR A 53 2.51 -12.23 14.27
C TYR A 53 3.05 -11.24 13.24
N VAL A 54 4.21 -11.53 12.72
CA VAL A 54 4.83 -10.71 11.68
C VAL A 54 5.04 -11.51 10.42
N MET A 55 4.92 -10.83 9.30
CA MET A 55 5.27 -11.34 7.99
C MET A 55 6.46 -10.53 7.48
N ALA A 56 7.54 -11.20 7.12
CA ALA A 56 8.75 -10.61 6.57
C ALA A 56 9.06 -11.23 5.21
N GLY A 57 9.50 -10.43 4.27
CA GLY A 57 9.91 -10.89 2.94
C GLY A 57 10.64 -9.79 2.19
N TRP A 58 11.20 -10.13 1.03
CA TRP A 58 11.87 -9.15 0.19
C TRP A 58 10.87 -8.52 -0.78
N MET A 59 10.98 -7.20 -0.95
CA MET A 59 10.29 -6.54 -2.03
C MET A 59 10.76 -7.09 -3.37
N TRP A 60 9.82 -7.43 -4.25
CA TRP A 60 10.16 -7.92 -5.60
C TRP A 60 10.76 -6.79 -6.44
N MET A 61 12.03 -6.93 -6.80
CA MET A 61 12.76 -5.97 -7.62
C MET A 61 13.68 -6.70 -8.60
N LYS A 62 13.75 -6.24 -9.85
CA LYS A 62 14.74 -6.65 -10.87
C LYS A 62 15.07 -8.17 -10.85
N ALA A 63 14.07 -9.01 -10.98
CA ALA A 63 14.15 -10.47 -10.98
C ALA A 63 14.31 -11.14 -9.60
N TRP A 64 14.97 -10.56 -8.61
CA TRP A 64 15.13 -11.19 -7.30
C TRP A 64 15.60 -10.23 -6.21
N GLY A 65 14.84 -10.20 -5.09
CA GLY A 65 15.29 -9.58 -3.85
C GLY A 65 15.54 -8.07 -3.87
N GLY A 66 14.82 -7.37 -3.05
CA GLY A 66 14.96 -5.96 -2.75
C GLY A 66 15.12 -5.73 -1.24
N PRO A 67 14.74 -4.57 -0.73
CA PRO A 67 14.70 -4.31 0.71
C PRO A 67 13.82 -5.32 1.44
N LEU A 68 14.21 -5.66 2.67
CA LEU A 68 13.37 -6.42 3.58
C LEU A 68 12.18 -5.54 3.99
N VAL A 69 10.98 -6.10 3.91
CA VAL A 69 9.74 -5.49 4.38
C VAL A 69 9.16 -6.37 5.47
N ILE A 70 8.72 -5.74 6.55
CA ILE A 70 8.13 -6.42 7.70
C ILE A 70 6.82 -5.74 8.04
N HIS A 71 5.73 -6.51 8.04
CA HIS A 71 4.42 -6.05 8.47
C HIS A 71 3.86 -6.95 9.56
N GLU A 72 3.09 -6.39 10.46
CA GLU A 72 2.34 -7.14 11.45
C GLU A 72 1.06 -7.68 10.83
N LEU A 73 0.74 -8.93 11.11
CA LEU A 73 -0.53 -9.55 10.75
C LEU A 73 -1.56 -9.24 11.82
N VAL A 74 -2.76 -8.85 11.40
CA VAL A 74 -3.89 -8.57 12.29
C VAL A 74 -5.10 -9.40 11.87
N GLN A 75 -5.86 -9.88 12.83
CA GLN A 75 -7.18 -10.45 12.57
C GLN A 75 -8.20 -9.33 12.46
N LEU A 76 -8.93 -9.29 11.34
CA LEU A 76 -10.03 -8.36 11.13
C LEU A 76 -11.29 -8.86 11.86
N PRO A 77 -12.28 -7.98 12.15
CA PRO A 77 -13.51 -8.38 12.85
C PRO A 77 -14.32 -9.48 12.15
N ASP A 78 -14.20 -9.60 10.83
CA ASP A 78 -14.84 -10.65 10.03
C ASP A 78 -14.00 -11.94 9.95
N GLY A 79 -12.90 -11.99 10.70
CA GLY A 79 -11.98 -13.13 10.76
C GLY A 79 -11.02 -13.23 9.58
N ARG A 80 -10.98 -12.28 8.64
CA ARG A 80 -9.93 -12.21 7.64
C ARG A 80 -8.61 -11.74 8.23
N ILE A 81 -7.52 -12.04 7.54
CA ILE A 81 -6.21 -11.49 7.88
C ILE A 81 -6.06 -10.12 7.21
N GLY A 82 -5.62 -9.16 7.99
CA GLY A 82 -5.12 -7.88 7.53
C GLY A 82 -3.64 -7.71 7.83
N THR A 83 -3.09 -6.59 7.42
CA THR A 83 -1.70 -6.22 7.66
C THR A 83 -1.63 -4.76 8.11
N LYS A 84 -0.70 -4.46 9.00
CA LYS A 84 -0.36 -3.09 9.42
C LYS A 84 1.14 -2.92 9.56
N TRP A 85 1.60 -1.68 9.62
CA TRP A 85 2.97 -1.41 9.97
C TRP A 85 3.26 -1.78 11.42
N MET A 86 4.49 -2.19 11.67
CA MET A 86 5.02 -2.23 13.02
C MET A 86 5.48 -0.81 13.37
N ASP A 87 4.89 -0.21 14.39
CA ASP A 87 5.22 1.18 14.77
C ASP A 87 6.69 1.34 15.18
N GLU A 88 7.29 0.27 15.69
CA GLU A 88 8.71 0.21 16.06
C GLU A 88 9.66 0.28 14.86
N LEU A 89 9.17 -0.03 13.66
CA LEU A 89 9.94 -0.02 12.40
C LEU A 89 9.64 1.20 11.52
N VAL A 90 8.74 2.07 11.93
CA VAL A 90 8.48 3.32 11.20
C VAL A 90 9.74 4.19 11.23
N PRO A 91 10.26 4.60 10.06
CA PRO A 91 11.48 5.40 10.03
C PRO A 91 11.35 6.71 10.77
N VAL A 92 12.44 7.13 11.40
CA VAL A 92 12.52 8.43 12.07
C VAL A 92 12.38 9.54 11.02
N THR A 93 11.52 10.50 11.29
CA THR A 93 11.33 11.68 10.46
C THR A 93 12.06 12.89 11.04
N LEU A 94 12.45 13.80 10.17
CA LEU A 94 12.92 15.11 10.60
C LEU A 94 11.74 15.89 11.20
N ASN A 95 12.01 16.69 12.23
CA ASN A 95 11.00 17.57 12.83
C ASN A 95 10.73 18.81 11.97
N ARG A 96 10.48 18.57 10.67
CA ARG A 96 10.21 19.61 9.67
C ARG A 96 9.10 19.13 8.74
N LYS A 97 7.96 19.80 8.76
CA LYS A 97 6.85 19.53 7.85
C LYS A 97 7.06 20.25 6.51
N VAL A 98 6.85 19.53 5.42
CA VAL A 98 6.76 20.12 4.07
C VAL A 98 5.34 20.60 3.84
N ALA A 99 5.18 21.85 3.38
CA ALA A 99 3.87 22.39 3.05
C ALA A 99 3.36 21.77 1.74
N VAL A 100 2.21 21.12 1.80
CA VAL A 100 1.50 20.54 0.65
C VAL A 100 0.00 20.65 0.91
N GLU A 101 -0.77 20.96 -0.12
CA GLU A 101 -2.23 21.10 -0.04
C GLU A 101 -2.94 20.01 -0.84
N ALA A 102 -3.79 19.23 -0.18
CA ALA A 102 -4.56 18.18 -0.83
C ALA A 102 -5.64 18.72 -1.79
N SER A 103 -6.12 19.94 -1.56
CA SER A 103 -7.22 20.55 -2.31
C SER A 103 -6.82 21.11 -3.69
N SER A 104 -5.53 21.26 -3.97
CA SER A 104 -5.10 22.00 -5.16
C SER A 104 -5.29 21.26 -6.49
N ASN A 105 -5.50 19.96 -6.50
CA ASN A 105 -5.50 19.12 -7.71
C ASN A 105 -4.28 19.35 -8.65
N GLN A 106 -3.29 20.09 -8.22
CA GLN A 106 -2.09 20.42 -8.97
C GLN A 106 -0.87 19.72 -8.39
N ALA A 107 0.10 19.43 -9.25
CA ALA A 107 1.37 18.88 -8.81
C ALA A 107 2.17 19.93 -8.03
N GLN A 108 2.56 19.60 -6.81
CA GLN A 108 3.29 20.46 -5.90
C GLN A 108 4.69 19.92 -5.65
N ASN A 109 5.70 20.79 -5.72
CA ASN A 109 7.07 20.40 -5.46
C ASN A 109 7.30 20.04 -4.00
N ILE A 110 8.10 19.01 -3.76
CA ILE A 110 8.56 18.60 -2.44
C ILE A 110 10.09 18.61 -2.39
N PRO A 111 10.72 19.19 -1.36
CA PRO A 111 12.18 19.31 -1.29
C PRO A 111 12.86 18.06 -0.68
N CYS A 112 12.26 16.89 -0.82
CA CYS A 112 12.80 15.64 -0.27
C CYS A 112 12.33 14.46 -1.11
N ARG A 113 13.24 13.50 -1.34
CA ARG A 113 12.95 12.28 -2.11
C ARG A 113 12.47 11.11 -1.25
N SER A 114 12.74 11.20 0.06
CA SER A 114 12.31 10.18 1.02
C SER A 114 11.52 10.85 2.13
N PHE A 115 10.29 10.40 2.34
CA PHE A 115 9.37 11.02 3.30
C PHE A 115 8.31 10.04 3.79
N LEU A 116 7.73 10.38 4.93
CA LEU A 116 6.49 9.82 5.45
C LEU A 116 5.35 10.78 5.13
N LEU A 117 4.38 10.33 4.35
CA LEU A 117 3.13 11.01 4.07
C LEU A 117 2.05 10.40 4.97
N THR A 118 1.33 11.23 5.71
CA THR A 118 0.21 10.81 6.55
C THR A 118 -0.96 11.76 6.34
N PHE A 119 -2.16 11.22 6.23
CA PHE A 119 -3.38 12.02 6.13
C PHE A 119 -4.60 11.20 6.56
N ASP A 120 -5.64 11.92 6.99
CA ASP A 120 -6.94 11.34 7.27
C ASP A 120 -7.85 11.53 6.06
N VAL A 121 -8.67 10.52 5.80
CA VAL A 121 -9.66 10.49 4.72
C VAL A 121 -11.05 10.48 5.35
N ASN A 122 -11.90 11.43 4.97
CA ASN A 122 -13.31 11.50 5.33
C ASN A 122 -14.15 11.24 4.09
N PRO A 123 -14.74 10.05 3.90
CA PRO A 123 -15.68 9.80 2.83
C PRO A 123 -16.94 10.65 3.00
N THR A 124 -17.29 11.45 1.99
CA THR A 124 -18.53 12.25 1.97
C THR A 124 -19.65 11.55 1.24
N ALA A 125 -19.32 10.48 0.49
CA ALA A 125 -20.27 9.57 -0.14
C ALA A 125 -19.70 8.17 -0.30
N ALA A 126 -20.57 7.17 -0.45
CA ALA A 126 -20.19 5.77 -0.55
C ALA A 126 -19.39 5.44 -1.84
N ASP A 127 -19.50 6.27 -2.88
CA ASP A 127 -18.80 6.13 -4.16
C ASP A 127 -17.58 7.06 -4.29
N GLY A 128 -17.06 7.55 -3.17
CA GLY A 128 -15.91 8.44 -3.13
C GLY A 128 -14.64 7.81 -3.72
N ARG A 129 -13.78 8.66 -4.30
CA ARG A 129 -12.49 8.27 -4.88
C ARG A 129 -11.38 9.23 -4.47
N LEU A 130 -10.19 8.67 -4.30
CA LEU A 130 -9.00 9.41 -3.94
C LEU A 130 -7.82 8.89 -4.77
N SER A 131 -7.00 9.80 -5.29
CA SER A 131 -5.70 9.47 -5.90
C SER A 131 -4.59 10.29 -5.26
N VAL A 132 -3.45 9.63 -5.05
CA VAL A 132 -2.17 10.25 -4.69
C VAL A 132 -1.17 9.91 -5.79
N CYS A 133 -0.72 10.92 -6.53
CA CYS A 133 0.28 10.76 -7.57
C CYS A 133 1.65 11.14 -7.04
N LEU A 134 2.59 10.22 -7.14
CA LEU A 134 4.01 10.38 -6.87
C LEU A 134 4.70 10.66 -8.21
N LEU A 135 5.17 11.87 -8.40
CA LEU A 135 5.61 12.36 -9.71
C LEU A 135 7.11 12.68 -9.69
N PRO A 136 7.82 12.40 -10.80
CA PRO A 136 9.18 12.88 -10.97
C PRO A 136 9.21 14.41 -11.16
N SER A 137 10.40 14.98 -11.31
CA SER A 137 10.58 16.39 -11.69
C SER A 137 9.84 16.73 -13.00
N ALA A 138 9.52 18.00 -13.19
CA ALA A 138 8.64 18.44 -14.28
C ALA A 138 9.24 18.22 -15.69
N ASP A 139 10.54 18.13 -15.80
CA ASP A 139 11.30 17.87 -17.03
C ASP A 139 11.37 16.38 -17.41
N LYS A 140 10.91 15.47 -16.54
CA LYS A 140 10.92 14.03 -16.78
C LYS A 140 9.56 13.52 -17.26
N ALA A 141 9.60 12.44 -18.03
CA ALA A 141 8.41 11.78 -18.52
C ALA A 141 7.56 11.20 -17.38
N LEU A 142 6.25 11.29 -17.50
CA LEU A 142 5.30 10.76 -16.50
C LEU A 142 5.16 9.23 -16.54
N GLN A 143 5.74 8.56 -17.52
CA GLN A 143 5.63 7.10 -17.66
C GLN A 143 6.15 6.32 -16.45
N ASP A 144 7.06 6.92 -15.68
CA ASP A 144 7.62 6.32 -14.47
C ASP A 144 6.89 6.75 -13.19
N ALA A 145 5.92 7.66 -13.30
CA ALA A 145 5.14 8.14 -12.17
C ALA A 145 4.28 7.02 -11.57
N CYS A 146 4.04 7.12 -10.26
CA CYS A 146 3.21 6.18 -9.53
C CYS A 146 1.92 6.85 -9.08
N GLU A 147 0.79 6.24 -9.35
CA GLU A 147 -0.48 6.61 -8.77
C GLU A 147 -0.95 5.54 -7.78
N TRP A 148 -1.21 5.94 -6.55
CA TRP A 148 -2.00 5.17 -5.62
C TRP A 148 -3.43 5.69 -5.65
N ARG A 149 -4.40 4.79 -5.82
CA ARG A 149 -5.82 5.14 -5.93
C ARG A 149 -6.66 4.31 -4.96
N LEU A 150 -7.64 4.96 -4.36
CA LEU A 150 -8.70 4.36 -3.57
C LEU A 150 -10.05 4.56 -4.28
N ASP A 151 -10.83 3.49 -4.40
CA ASP A 151 -12.24 3.49 -4.84
C ASP A 151 -13.08 2.89 -3.71
N ASN A 152 -13.84 3.76 -3.03
CA ASN A 152 -14.61 3.35 -1.86
C ASN A 152 -15.82 2.47 -2.23
N LYS A 153 -16.48 2.76 -3.35
CA LYS A 153 -17.59 1.94 -3.84
C LYS A 153 -17.19 0.48 -4.06
N ARG A 154 -15.99 0.27 -4.56
CA ARG A 154 -15.41 -1.07 -4.78
C ARG A 154 -14.66 -1.61 -3.58
N ARG A 155 -14.48 -0.81 -2.54
CA ARG A 155 -13.62 -1.12 -1.38
C ARG A 155 -12.25 -1.62 -1.84
N ARG A 156 -11.62 -0.85 -2.74
CA ARG A 156 -10.43 -1.25 -3.47
C ARG A 156 -9.36 -0.16 -3.43
N ALA A 157 -8.12 -0.56 -3.21
CA ALA A 157 -6.96 0.29 -3.46
C ALA A 157 -6.06 -0.32 -4.52
N GLN A 158 -5.34 0.51 -5.26
CA GLN A 158 -4.46 0.06 -6.34
C GLN A 158 -3.25 0.96 -6.52
N TYR A 159 -2.16 0.34 -6.99
CA TYR A 159 -1.06 1.06 -7.62
C TYR A 159 -1.17 0.94 -9.14
N SER A 160 -0.91 2.05 -9.83
CA SER A 160 -0.87 2.11 -11.30
C SER A 160 0.17 3.12 -11.78
N PHE A 161 0.49 3.09 -13.06
CA PHE A 161 1.16 4.21 -13.70
C PHE A 161 0.14 5.33 -13.95
N VAL A 162 0.56 6.58 -13.80
CA VAL A 162 -0.33 7.74 -14.04
C VAL A 162 -0.84 7.77 -15.49
N THR A 163 0.00 7.37 -16.44
CA THR A 163 -0.35 7.28 -17.87
C THR A 163 -1.25 6.10 -18.21
N ALA A 164 -1.32 5.08 -17.36
CA ALA A 164 -2.17 3.90 -17.57
C ALA A 164 -3.64 4.12 -17.18
N ARG A 165 -4.04 5.33 -16.86
CA ARG A 165 -5.43 5.64 -16.47
C ARG A 165 -6.46 5.27 -17.54
N ALA A 166 -6.10 5.41 -18.82
CA ALA A 166 -7.00 5.14 -19.92
C ALA A 166 -7.01 3.67 -20.37
N ASP A 167 -5.89 2.96 -20.20
CA ASP A 167 -5.63 1.69 -20.88
C ASP A 167 -5.55 0.48 -19.93
N CYS A 168 -5.56 0.71 -18.61
CA CYS A 168 -5.49 -0.38 -17.64
C CYS A 168 -6.90 -0.91 -17.39
N ASP A 169 -7.27 -2.00 -18.07
CA ASP A 169 -8.52 -2.66 -17.84
C ASP A 169 -8.57 -3.34 -16.45
N GLU A 170 -9.77 -3.59 -15.96
CA GLU A 170 -9.99 -4.25 -14.67
C GLU A 170 -9.36 -5.63 -14.59
N LYS A 171 -9.27 -6.32 -15.72
CA LYS A 171 -8.71 -7.67 -15.79
C LYS A 171 -7.20 -7.62 -15.52
N THR A 172 -6.48 -6.71 -16.15
CA THR A 172 -5.04 -6.51 -15.95
C THR A 172 -4.74 -6.12 -14.49
N LEU A 173 -5.59 -5.30 -13.89
CA LEU A 173 -5.44 -4.93 -12.48
C LEU A 173 -5.76 -6.08 -11.52
N ARG A 174 -6.77 -6.90 -11.83
CA ARG A 174 -7.15 -8.06 -11.02
C ARG A 174 -6.13 -9.20 -11.11
N GLU A 175 -5.62 -9.46 -12.27
CA GLU A 175 -4.58 -10.47 -12.49
C GLU A 175 -3.24 -10.02 -11.90
N GLY A 176 -3.22 -8.81 -11.30
CA GLY A 176 -2.03 -8.26 -10.67
C GLY A 176 -0.93 -8.05 -11.67
N GLY A 177 -1.28 -7.46 -12.85
CA GLY A 177 -0.48 -7.29 -14.03
C GLY A 177 0.89 -7.92 -13.89
N ALA A 178 1.12 -9.05 -14.47
CA ALA A 178 2.20 -9.99 -14.23
C ALA A 178 3.19 -9.47 -13.19
N PRO A 179 3.27 -9.99 -12.01
CA PRO A 179 3.97 -9.41 -10.87
C PRO A 179 5.47 -9.34 -11.04
N GLN A 180 5.93 -9.33 -12.29
CA GLN A 180 7.34 -9.23 -12.64
C GLN A 180 8.03 -8.04 -11.97
N SER A 181 7.25 -7.18 -11.32
CA SER A 181 7.84 -6.04 -10.63
C SER A 181 7.10 -5.55 -9.38
N GLY A 182 6.00 -6.19 -8.96
CA GLY A 182 5.17 -5.64 -7.86
C GLY A 182 4.72 -4.20 -8.11
N ARG A 183 4.63 -3.76 -9.39
CA ARG A 183 4.44 -2.36 -9.74
C ARG A 183 2.97 -1.96 -9.76
N ASN A 184 2.17 -2.70 -10.50
CA ASN A 184 0.75 -2.40 -10.69
C ASN A 184 -0.10 -3.55 -10.18
N TYR A 185 -0.90 -3.31 -9.18
CA TYR A 185 -1.84 -4.28 -8.65
C TYR A 185 -2.92 -3.60 -7.82
N ALA A 186 -3.96 -4.34 -7.52
CA ALA A 186 -5.04 -3.90 -6.65
C ALA A 186 -5.24 -4.86 -5.49
N ILE A 187 -5.71 -4.32 -4.38
CA ILE A 187 -6.28 -5.08 -3.27
C ILE A 187 -7.75 -4.71 -3.13
N GLU A 188 -8.57 -5.67 -2.81
CA GLU A 188 -10.02 -5.52 -2.69
C GLU A 188 -10.48 -5.78 -1.25
N GLN A 189 -11.76 -5.56 -1.00
CA GLN A 189 -12.39 -5.79 0.29
C GLN A 189 -11.72 -5.04 1.45
N LEU A 190 -11.32 -3.80 1.20
CA LEU A 190 -10.76 -2.94 2.24
C LEU A 190 -11.74 -2.81 3.41
N PRO A 191 -11.29 -3.03 4.64
CA PRO A 191 -12.13 -2.82 5.81
C PRO A 191 -12.23 -1.33 6.15
N ASP A 192 -13.38 -0.92 6.69
CA ASP A 192 -13.58 0.38 7.35
C ASP A 192 -13.27 1.63 6.51
N THR A 193 -13.38 1.55 5.17
CA THR A 193 -13.18 2.71 4.29
C THR A 193 -14.46 3.53 4.05
N ASP A 194 -15.57 3.13 4.66
CA ASP A 194 -16.88 3.82 4.65
C ASP A 194 -17.04 4.86 5.78
N ARG A 195 -16.07 4.98 6.66
CA ARG A 195 -15.98 5.93 7.76
C ARG A 195 -14.60 6.59 7.78
N PRO A 196 -14.37 7.65 8.57
CA PRO A 196 -13.05 8.30 8.63
C PRO A 196 -11.94 7.31 8.98
N PHE A 197 -10.84 7.37 8.25
CA PHE A 197 -9.66 6.51 8.45
C PHE A 197 -8.37 7.23 8.07
N THR A 198 -7.26 6.73 8.56
CA THR A 198 -5.93 7.26 8.27
C THR A 198 -5.23 6.44 7.19
N VAL A 199 -4.51 7.13 6.31
CA VAL A 199 -3.53 6.56 5.37
C VAL A 199 -2.14 7.02 5.76
N ARG A 200 -1.21 6.06 5.83
CA ARG A 200 0.22 6.33 5.99
C ARG A 200 0.94 5.80 4.76
N MET A 201 1.84 6.58 4.19
CA MET A 201 2.61 6.18 3.01
C MET A 201 4.08 6.51 3.21
N LEU A 202 4.91 5.49 3.28
CA LEU A 202 6.36 5.61 3.29
C LEU A 202 6.85 5.63 1.84
N VAL A 203 7.48 6.73 1.45
CA VAL A 203 8.14 6.90 0.16
C VAL A 203 9.63 6.95 0.42
N LYS A 204 10.37 5.97 -0.08
CA LYS A 204 11.81 5.85 0.17
C LYS A 204 12.59 5.70 -1.13
N ALA A 205 13.29 6.74 -1.52
CA ALA A 205 14.21 6.71 -2.64
C ALA A 205 15.48 5.92 -2.30
N SER A 206 16.07 5.30 -3.29
CA SER A 206 17.32 4.58 -3.16
C SER A 206 18.12 4.63 -4.46
N ASP A 207 19.27 5.27 -4.42
CA ASP A 207 20.21 5.26 -5.56
C ASP A 207 20.77 3.86 -5.80
N LYS A 208 20.98 3.08 -4.73
CA LYS A 208 21.45 1.68 -4.84
C LYS A 208 20.52 0.82 -5.68
N PHE A 209 19.23 1.04 -5.59
CA PHE A 209 18.21 0.28 -6.33
C PHE A 209 17.70 1.04 -7.56
N ASP A 210 18.15 2.29 -7.78
CA ASP A 210 17.75 3.14 -8.90
C ASP A 210 16.23 3.33 -8.96
N GLY A 211 15.65 3.83 -7.87
CA GLY A 211 14.20 4.06 -7.83
C GLY A 211 13.62 4.31 -6.44
N THR A 212 12.32 4.19 -6.34
CA THR A 212 11.56 4.51 -5.13
C THR A 212 10.72 3.32 -4.67
N MET A 213 10.85 2.96 -3.42
CA MET A 213 9.94 2.08 -2.72
C MET A 213 8.76 2.90 -2.17
N VAL A 214 7.56 2.36 -2.31
CA VAL A 214 6.35 2.92 -1.72
C VAL A 214 5.69 1.83 -0.89
N ASP A 215 5.47 2.11 0.39
CA ASP A 215 4.75 1.25 1.31
C ASP A 215 3.58 2.05 1.89
N THR A 216 2.36 1.58 1.67
CA THR A 216 1.14 2.27 2.08
C THR A 216 0.37 1.43 3.08
N GLU A 217 0.01 2.03 4.20
CA GLU A 217 -0.93 1.47 5.17
C GLU A 217 -2.27 2.19 5.08
N ILE A 218 -3.35 1.43 5.09
CA ILE A 218 -4.73 1.89 4.98
C ILE A 218 -5.49 1.46 6.23
N ALA A 219 -6.01 2.42 6.98
CA ALA A 219 -6.85 2.22 8.18
C ALA A 219 -6.20 1.35 9.28
N GLY A 220 -4.86 1.18 9.29
CA GLY A 220 -4.18 0.26 10.20
C GLY A 220 -4.55 -1.22 10.01
N LYS A 221 -5.06 -1.59 8.84
CA LYS A 221 -5.63 -2.92 8.58
C LYS A 221 -5.19 -3.56 7.26
N ARG A 222 -4.70 -2.78 6.33
CA ARG A 222 -4.17 -3.29 5.05
C ARG A 222 -2.95 -2.51 4.64
N THR A 223 -1.95 -3.23 4.17
CA THR A 223 -0.73 -2.63 3.61
C THR A 223 -0.57 -2.99 2.15
N MET A 224 0.10 -2.13 1.41
CA MET A 224 0.44 -2.30 0.01
C MET A 224 1.86 -1.82 -0.22
N ILE A 225 2.66 -2.58 -0.94
CA ILE A 225 4.02 -2.18 -1.29
C ILE A 225 4.19 -2.11 -2.80
N SER A 226 4.99 -1.18 -3.29
CA SER A 226 5.38 -1.09 -4.69
C SER A 226 6.79 -0.55 -4.82
N TYR A 227 7.50 -1.00 -5.85
CA TYR A 227 8.77 -0.42 -6.25
C TYR A 227 8.63 0.20 -7.63
N ARG A 228 9.18 1.41 -7.78
CA ARG A 228 9.18 2.16 -9.03
C ARG A 228 10.62 2.40 -9.48
N GLU A 229 11.05 1.62 -10.43
CA GLU A 229 12.35 1.78 -11.07
C GLU A 229 12.44 3.15 -11.73
N LYS A 230 13.57 3.83 -11.57
CA LYS A 230 13.87 5.17 -12.11
C LYS A 230 12.97 6.31 -11.65
N LEU A 231 12.00 6.04 -10.78
CA LEU A 231 11.21 7.09 -10.15
C LEU A 231 11.98 7.66 -8.96
N PHE A 232 12.25 8.94 -8.99
CA PHE A 232 12.60 9.75 -7.83
C PHE A 232 11.52 10.81 -7.68
N VAL A 233 10.82 10.78 -6.55
CA VAL A 233 9.65 11.63 -6.33
C VAL A 233 10.11 13.04 -5.96
N ASP A 234 9.75 14.00 -6.80
CA ASP A 234 10.01 15.43 -6.58
C ASP A 234 8.71 16.25 -6.45
N ARG A 235 7.57 15.64 -6.79
CA ARG A 235 6.26 16.30 -6.72
C ARG A 235 5.17 15.35 -6.24
N LEU A 236 4.19 15.91 -5.54
CA LEU A 236 2.95 15.24 -5.14
C LEU A 236 1.74 15.90 -5.79
N GLN A 237 0.75 15.11 -6.16
CA GLN A 237 -0.55 15.58 -6.60
C GLN A 237 -1.65 14.73 -5.97
N PHE A 238 -2.68 15.39 -5.50
CA PHE A 238 -3.88 14.75 -4.96
C PHE A 238 -5.07 15.01 -5.88
N ALA A 239 -5.97 14.04 -5.97
CA ALA A 239 -7.25 14.21 -6.64
C ALA A 239 -8.32 13.50 -5.80
N CYS A 240 -9.33 14.25 -5.40
CA CYS A 240 -10.42 13.77 -4.56
C CYS A 240 -11.75 13.98 -5.27
N ASP A 241 -12.59 12.97 -5.23
CA ASP A 241 -14.00 13.04 -5.64
C ASP A 241 -14.83 12.40 -4.52
N LYS A 242 -15.69 13.20 -3.88
CA LYS A 242 -16.53 12.78 -2.73
C LYS A 242 -15.72 12.19 -1.57
N MET A 243 -14.51 12.65 -1.39
CA MET A 243 -13.64 12.39 -0.24
C MET A 243 -12.93 13.66 0.15
N GLU A 244 -12.71 13.86 1.43
CA GLU A 244 -11.92 14.97 1.97
C GLU A 244 -10.65 14.43 2.62
N ILE A 245 -9.53 15.12 2.35
CA ILE A 245 -8.26 14.88 3.02
C ILE A 245 -8.08 15.93 4.12
N THR A 246 -7.84 15.46 5.33
CA THR A 246 -7.52 16.33 6.47
C THR A 246 -6.22 15.86 7.13
N ASN A 247 -5.66 16.67 8.03
CA ASN A 247 -4.45 16.36 8.79
C ASN A 247 -3.24 15.93 7.93
N LEU A 248 -3.15 16.44 6.69
CA LEU A 248 -2.08 16.12 5.76
C LEU A 248 -0.71 16.56 6.31
N LYS A 249 0.22 15.63 6.34
CA LYS A 249 1.60 15.84 6.78
C LYS A 249 2.55 15.12 5.82
N VAL A 250 3.53 15.85 5.32
CA VAL A 250 4.69 15.32 4.59
C VAL A 250 5.92 15.57 5.44
N MET A 251 6.54 14.51 5.93
CA MET A 251 7.67 14.57 6.87
C MET A 251 8.88 13.92 6.22
N PRO A 252 9.95 14.66 5.89
CA PRO A 252 11.18 14.08 5.38
C PRO A 252 11.74 13.03 6.34
N LEU A 253 12.29 11.94 5.81
CA LEU A 253 12.99 10.95 6.62
C LEU A 253 14.34 11.50 7.09
N ALA A 254 14.76 11.09 8.29
CA ALA A 254 16.15 11.23 8.71
C ALA A 254 16.99 10.23 7.88
N GLU A 255 18.11 10.70 7.30
CA GLU A 255 19.07 9.86 6.56
C GLU A 255 19.89 8.99 7.52
#